data_28f75f9a31054447eed0911552cfb6c1
#
_entry.id   28f75f9a31054447eed0911552cfb6c1
#
_cell.length_a   1.000
_cell.length_b   1.000
_cell.length_c   1.000
_cell.angle_alpha   90.00
_cell.angle_beta   90.00
_cell.angle_gamma   90.00
#
_symmetry.space_group_name_H-M   'P 1'
#
loop_
_entity.id
_entity.type
_entity.pdbx_description
1 polymer ?
#
loop_
_entity_poly.entity_id
_entity_poly.type
_entity_poly.pdbx_seq_one_letter_code
_entity_poly.pdbx_strand_id
1 'polypeptide(L)'
;MDREERNLPLSCQAWLLGLNRTGLYYVPKPLSEEELLLRRRIDEINTDQPCYGSRRIGAILAREGLRASRKRVQRLMRDMGILAIYPGPKLSAGDESPKFPYLLRGVDINHPNHTWGSDITYIRLKGGFMYLTVFLDWYSRYVISWSFSDSLSADFVVEALEDAFRSARPMIINSDQGSQYTSNQYVDRIRSEDSNIRISMDGRGRCMDNIFTERFWRSYKQEEVYLKDYESPREARRSTAEYIDHYNHRRPHQALGYLTPWEVYTGRRSKGVNIK
;
A
#
# COMPACT_ATOMS: atom_id res chain seq x y z
N MET A 1 -49.86 3.49 -13.46
CA MET A 1 -51.08 4.31 -13.30
C MET A 1 -51.94 4.09 -14.51
N ASP A 2 -53.19 3.78 -14.25
CA ASP A 2 -54.15 3.48 -15.29
C ASP A 2 -54.95 4.78 -15.64
N ARG A 3 -54.89 5.20 -16.89
CA ARG A 3 -55.58 6.42 -17.38
C ARG A 3 -57.05 6.14 -17.74
N GLU A 4 -57.39 4.85 -17.87
CA GLU A 4 -58.75 4.43 -18.27
C GLU A 4 -59.64 4.05 -17.07
N GLU A 5 -59.04 4.00 -15.85
CA GLU A 5 -59.77 3.72 -14.62
C GLU A 5 -60.71 4.87 -14.25
N ARG A 6 -62.03 4.61 -14.33
CA ARG A 6 -63.08 5.60 -14.11
C ARG A 6 -63.36 5.93 -12.65
N ASN A 7 -63.11 4.93 -11.74
CA ASN A 7 -63.45 5.08 -10.34
C ASN A 7 -62.37 5.72 -9.51
N LEU A 8 -61.13 5.80 -10.02
CA LEU A 8 -59.99 6.36 -9.30
C LEU A 8 -59.26 7.38 -10.15
N PRO A 9 -59.55 8.67 -9.99
CA PRO A 9 -58.91 9.74 -10.76
C PRO A 9 -57.38 9.70 -10.67
N LEU A 10 -56.67 10.10 -11.73
CA LEU A 10 -55.20 10.11 -11.79
C LEU A 10 -54.57 10.89 -10.63
N SER A 11 -55.20 11.90 -10.10
CA SER A 11 -54.77 12.65 -8.94
C SER A 11 -54.77 11.80 -7.66
N CYS A 12 -55.78 10.97 -7.47
CA CYS A 12 -55.88 10.04 -6.35
C CYS A 12 -54.84 8.89 -6.50
N GLN A 13 -54.70 8.34 -7.71
CA GLN A 13 -53.68 7.33 -7.99
C GLN A 13 -52.28 7.88 -7.68
N ALA A 14 -51.98 9.12 -8.13
CA ALA A 14 -50.67 9.74 -7.84
C ALA A 14 -50.43 9.94 -6.34
N TRP A 15 -51.46 10.38 -5.61
CA TRP A 15 -51.37 10.56 -4.16
C TRP A 15 -51.13 9.23 -3.43
N LEU A 16 -51.86 8.18 -3.78
CA LEU A 16 -51.69 6.83 -3.21
C LEU A 16 -50.33 6.23 -3.48
N LEU A 17 -49.71 6.53 -4.62
CA LEU A 17 -48.39 6.06 -5.00
C LEU A 17 -47.25 7.00 -4.55
N GLY A 18 -47.54 8.09 -3.84
CA GLY A 18 -46.55 9.07 -3.43
C GLY A 18 -45.85 9.79 -4.58
N LEU A 19 -46.51 9.88 -5.79
CA LEU A 19 -45.95 10.47 -6.98
C LEU A 19 -46.38 11.94 -7.13
N ASN A 20 -45.45 12.77 -7.63
CA ASN A 20 -45.79 14.15 -7.94
C ASN A 20 -46.70 14.21 -9.20
N ARG A 21 -47.89 14.79 -9.08
CA ARG A 21 -48.87 14.91 -10.13
C ARG A 21 -48.33 15.58 -11.41
N THR A 22 -47.44 16.57 -11.29
CA THR A 22 -46.85 17.27 -12.44
C THR A 22 -45.96 16.37 -13.26
N GLY A 23 -45.32 15.36 -12.66
CA GLY A 23 -44.50 14.36 -13.37
C GLY A 23 -45.30 13.47 -14.32
N LEU A 24 -46.63 13.31 -14.10
CA LEU A 24 -47.49 12.48 -14.93
C LEU A 24 -47.71 12.99 -16.34
N TYR A 25 -47.60 14.31 -16.51
CA TYR A 25 -47.79 15.00 -17.79
C TYR A 25 -46.46 15.38 -18.41
N TYR A 26 -45.31 14.99 -17.80
CA TYR A 26 -44.02 15.26 -18.35
C TYR A 26 -43.76 14.35 -19.55
N VAL A 27 -43.63 14.97 -20.73
CA VAL A 27 -43.16 14.31 -21.95
C VAL A 27 -41.69 14.71 -22.12
N PRO A 28 -40.77 13.75 -22.11
CA PRO A 28 -39.35 14.06 -22.34
C PRO A 28 -39.17 14.74 -23.69
N LYS A 29 -38.49 15.87 -23.73
CA LYS A 29 -38.12 16.50 -25.00
C LYS A 29 -37.14 15.59 -25.75
N PRO A 30 -37.29 15.45 -27.07
CA PRO A 30 -36.32 14.71 -27.87
C PRO A 30 -34.94 15.39 -27.74
N LEU A 31 -33.89 14.57 -27.77
CA LEU A 31 -32.52 15.06 -27.71
C LEU A 31 -32.24 15.91 -28.96
N SER A 32 -31.58 17.05 -28.81
CA SER A 32 -31.14 17.86 -29.94
C SER A 32 -30.03 17.15 -30.72
N GLU A 33 -29.89 17.45 -31.99
CA GLU A 33 -28.81 16.92 -32.83
C GLU A 33 -27.42 17.21 -32.22
N GLU A 34 -27.24 18.39 -31.67
CA GLU A 34 -26.02 18.78 -30.97
C GLU A 34 -25.73 17.87 -29.76
N GLU A 35 -26.76 17.54 -28.99
CA GLU A 35 -26.61 16.65 -27.84
C GLU A 35 -26.33 15.21 -28.27
N LEU A 36 -26.92 14.74 -29.33
CA LEU A 36 -26.65 13.44 -29.93
C LEU A 36 -25.20 13.35 -30.43
N LEU A 37 -24.73 14.41 -31.12
CA LEU A 37 -23.33 14.48 -31.55
C LEU A 37 -22.34 14.45 -30.38
N LEU A 38 -22.62 15.23 -29.34
CA LEU A 38 -21.79 15.23 -28.13
C LEU A 38 -21.76 13.86 -27.45
N ARG A 39 -22.92 13.19 -27.32
CA ARG A 39 -23.00 11.85 -26.72
C ARG A 39 -22.18 10.85 -27.52
N ARG A 40 -22.33 10.82 -28.83
CA ARG A 40 -21.58 9.94 -29.73
C ARG A 40 -20.06 10.17 -29.56
N ARG A 41 -19.65 11.44 -29.58
CA ARG A 41 -18.21 11.74 -29.48
C ARG A 41 -17.62 11.43 -28.11
N ILE A 42 -18.37 11.65 -27.03
CA ILE A 42 -17.98 11.25 -25.68
C ILE A 42 -17.80 9.73 -25.60
N ASP A 43 -18.69 8.95 -26.18
CA ASP A 43 -18.62 7.49 -26.20
C ASP A 43 -17.40 6.99 -26.98
N GLU A 44 -17.13 7.54 -28.17
CA GLU A 44 -15.94 7.23 -28.96
C GLU A 44 -14.65 7.52 -28.19
N ILE A 45 -14.54 8.72 -27.57
CA ILE A 45 -13.36 9.08 -26.77
C ILE A 45 -13.20 8.14 -25.57
N ASN A 46 -14.29 7.74 -24.92
CA ASN A 46 -14.23 6.82 -23.79
C ASN A 46 -13.85 5.40 -24.21
N THR A 47 -14.30 4.95 -25.37
CA THR A 47 -13.92 3.65 -25.94
C THR A 47 -12.42 3.59 -26.23
N ASP A 48 -11.87 4.64 -26.83
CA ASP A 48 -10.45 4.74 -27.15
C ASP A 48 -9.58 4.92 -25.88
N GLN A 49 -10.08 5.69 -24.91
CA GLN A 49 -9.36 6.09 -23.72
C GLN A 49 -10.25 6.00 -22.47
N PRO A 50 -10.50 4.81 -21.94
CA PRO A 50 -11.44 4.60 -20.82
C PRO A 50 -11.06 5.30 -19.50
N CYS A 51 -9.80 5.73 -19.37
CA CYS A 51 -9.30 6.46 -18.19
C CYS A 51 -9.56 7.98 -18.25
N TYR A 52 -10.17 8.49 -19.35
CA TYR A 52 -10.43 9.93 -19.48
C TYR A 52 -11.72 10.33 -18.79
N GLY A 53 -11.58 11.21 -17.79
CA GLY A 53 -12.73 11.83 -17.13
C GLY A 53 -13.20 13.12 -17.85
N SER A 54 -14.28 13.70 -17.35
CA SER A 54 -14.96 14.86 -17.93
C SER A 54 -14.07 16.07 -18.26
N ARG A 55 -12.93 16.24 -17.56
CA ARG A 55 -11.98 17.33 -17.86
C ARG A 55 -11.21 17.06 -19.16
N ARG A 56 -10.67 15.85 -19.34
CA ARG A 56 -9.93 15.47 -20.55
C ARG A 56 -10.84 15.36 -21.76
N ILE A 57 -12.00 14.73 -21.60
CA ILE A 57 -13.02 14.64 -22.64
C ILE A 57 -13.45 16.04 -23.09
N GLY A 58 -13.76 16.94 -22.15
CA GLY A 58 -14.11 18.32 -22.50
C GLY A 58 -13.01 19.09 -23.23
N ALA A 59 -11.74 18.84 -22.91
CA ALA A 59 -10.61 19.44 -23.60
C ALA A 59 -10.47 18.91 -25.04
N ILE A 60 -10.74 17.62 -25.29
CA ILE A 60 -10.73 17.03 -26.64
C ILE A 60 -11.87 17.59 -27.46
N LEU A 61 -13.10 17.59 -26.93
CA LEU A 61 -14.27 18.17 -27.61
C LEU A 61 -14.01 19.63 -28.01
N ALA A 62 -13.40 20.42 -27.12
CA ALA A 62 -13.07 21.82 -27.43
C ALA A 62 -12.06 21.96 -28.58
N ARG A 63 -11.06 21.05 -28.67
CA ARG A 63 -10.09 21.01 -29.79
C ARG A 63 -10.76 20.62 -31.13
N GLU A 64 -11.80 19.83 -31.05
CA GLU A 64 -12.60 19.42 -32.22
C GLU A 64 -13.69 20.45 -32.58
N GLY A 65 -13.74 21.60 -31.90
CA GLY A 65 -14.75 22.66 -32.15
C GLY A 65 -16.09 22.41 -31.45
N LEU A 66 -16.23 21.31 -30.71
CA LEU A 66 -17.46 20.97 -29.98
C LEU A 66 -17.43 21.59 -28.59
N ARG A 67 -18.06 22.76 -28.41
CA ARG A 67 -18.05 23.47 -27.14
C ARG A 67 -19.08 22.88 -26.16
N ALA A 68 -18.59 22.27 -25.09
CA ALA A 68 -19.42 21.81 -23.97
C ALA A 68 -18.76 22.17 -22.63
N SER A 69 -19.57 22.76 -21.73
CA SER A 69 -19.04 23.01 -20.37
C SER A 69 -18.74 21.69 -19.65
N ARG A 70 -17.78 21.70 -18.73
CA ARG A 70 -17.45 20.52 -17.92
C ARG A 70 -18.69 19.89 -17.26
N LYS A 71 -19.60 20.73 -16.74
CA LYS A 71 -20.84 20.25 -16.10
C LYS A 71 -21.73 19.50 -17.11
N ARG A 72 -21.82 20.01 -18.36
CA ARG A 72 -22.59 19.36 -19.45
C ARG A 72 -21.96 18.00 -19.77
N VAL A 73 -20.65 17.94 -19.98
CA VAL A 73 -19.93 16.67 -20.25
C VAL A 73 -20.15 15.67 -19.13
N GLN A 74 -20.02 16.10 -17.87
CA GLN A 74 -20.21 15.25 -16.70
C GLN A 74 -21.64 14.71 -16.58
N ARG A 75 -22.65 15.52 -16.92
CA ARG A 75 -24.04 15.09 -16.99
C ARG A 75 -24.23 14.04 -18.08
N LEU A 76 -23.75 14.30 -19.31
CA LEU A 76 -23.86 13.38 -20.42
C LEU A 76 -23.17 12.02 -20.14
N MET A 77 -21.97 12.04 -19.57
CA MET A 77 -21.28 10.81 -19.14
C MET A 77 -22.14 10.02 -18.16
N ARG A 78 -22.73 10.68 -17.15
CA ARG A 78 -23.61 10.03 -16.17
C ARG A 78 -24.86 9.44 -16.82
N ASP A 79 -25.50 10.20 -17.70
CA ASP A 79 -26.73 9.78 -18.40
C ASP A 79 -26.47 8.55 -19.31
N MET A 80 -25.24 8.38 -19.80
CA MET A 80 -24.79 7.23 -20.60
C MET A 80 -24.19 6.09 -19.76
N GLY A 81 -24.07 6.26 -18.43
CA GLY A 81 -23.43 5.26 -17.57
C GLY A 81 -21.90 5.19 -17.73
N ILE A 82 -21.29 6.20 -18.33
CA ILE A 82 -19.84 6.27 -18.59
C ILE A 82 -19.11 6.76 -17.34
N LEU A 83 -18.20 5.94 -16.82
CA LEU A 83 -17.29 6.28 -15.72
C LEU A 83 -15.85 6.08 -16.18
N ALA A 84 -14.99 7.06 -15.89
CA ALA A 84 -13.57 6.91 -16.15
C ALA A 84 -12.97 5.80 -15.29
N ILE A 85 -12.19 4.91 -15.89
CA ILE A 85 -11.45 3.88 -15.16
C ILE A 85 -10.24 4.54 -14.51
N TYR A 86 -10.20 4.52 -13.18
CA TYR A 86 -9.06 4.98 -12.37
C TYR A 86 -8.92 4.09 -11.13
N PRO A 87 -7.74 4.05 -10.52
CA PRO A 87 -7.60 3.35 -9.24
C PRO A 87 -8.65 3.84 -8.25
N GLY A 88 -9.43 2.93 -7.71
CA GLY A 88 -10.44 3.22 -6.70
C GLY A 88 -9.83 3.88 -5.46
N PRO A 89 -10.66 4.40 -4.53
CA PRO A 89 -10.18 4.87 -3.25
C PRO A 89 -9.43 3.74 -2.55
N LYS A 90 -8.34 4.09 -1.86
CA LYS A 90 -7.60 3.13 -1.02
C LYS A 90 -8.54 2.66 0.10
N LEU A 91 -9.13 1.48 -0.07
CA LEU A 91 -10.06 0.88 0.91
C LEU A 91 -9.33 0.43 2.18
N SER A 92 -7.99 0.36 2.14
CA SER A 92 -7.12 0.10 3.28
C SER A 92 -6.73 1.36 4.07
N ALA A 93 -7.52 2.44 4.00
CA ALA A 93 -7.39 3.54 4.94
C ALA A 93 -7.81 3.01 6.32
N GLY A 94 -6.85 2.44 7.05
CA GLY A 94 -7.04 2.06 8.44
C GLY A 94 -7.39 3.26 9.30
N ASP A 95 -7.82 2.97 10.51
CA ASP A 95 -8.18 3.94 11.55
C ASP A 95 -7.19 5.10 11.61
N GLU A 96 -7.67 6.34 11.58
CA GLU A 96 -6.85 7.53 11.34
C GLU A 96 -5.86 7.86 12.46
N SER A 97 -6.00 7.26 13.62
CA SER A 97 -5.14 7.52 14.78
C SER A 97 -3.91 6.58 14.74
N PRO A 98 -2.68 7.11 14.80
CA PRO A 98 -1.51 6.27 15.06
C PRO A 98 -1.67 5.62 16.43
N LYS A 99 -1.65 4.29 16.49
CA LYS A 99 -1.77 3.57 17.77
C LYS A 99 -0.58 3.82 18.70
N PHE A 100 0.59 4.15 18.11
CA PHE A 100 1.81 4.43 18.85
C PHE A 100 2.55 5.65 18.29
N PRO A 101 3.15 6.49 19.16
CA PRO A 101 3.91 7.65 18.72
C PRO A 101 5.24 7.25 18.10
N TYR A 102 5.80 8.12 17.24
CA TYR A 102 7.17 7.99 16.76
C TYR A 102 8.14 8.45 17.85
N LEU A 103 8.98 7.52 18.33
CA LEU A 103 9.87 7.71 19.49
C LEU A 103 11.31 8.04 19.12
N LEU A 104 11.67 7.99 17.82
CA LEU A 104 13.09 8.01 17.39
C LEU A 104 13.57 9.39 16.94
N ARG A 105 12.76 10.45 17.10
CA ARG A 105 13.19 11.80 16.74
C ARG A 105 14.30 12.28 17.69
N GLY A 106 15.50 12.52 17.12
CA GLY A 106 16.66 13.00 17.89
C GLY A 106 17.29 11.96 18.82
N VAL A 107 16.90 10.70 18.69
CA VAL A 107 17.50 9.60 19.44
C VAL A 107 18.81 9.20 18.75
N ASP A 108 19.91 9.22 19.51
CA ASP A 108 21.20 8.68 19.07
C ASP A 108 21.23 7.15 19.32
N ILE A 109 21.29 6.39 18.22
CA ILE A 109 21.32 4.94 18.24
C ILE A 109 22.79 4.51 18.29
N ASN A 110 23.29 4.16 19.46
CA ASN A 110 24.71 4.04 19.75
C ASN A 110 25.20 2.63 20.16
N HIS A 111 24.32 1.63 20.20
CA HIS A 111 24.67 0.24 20.49
C HIS A 111 23.72 -0.75 19.81
N PRO A 112 24.14 -2.02 19.61
CA PRO A 112 23.26 -3.08 19.13
C PRO A 112 22.04 -3.27 20.03
N ASN A 113 20.90 -3.62 19.42
CA ASN A 113 19.60 -3.82 20.09
C ASN A 113 19.03 -2.56 20.78
N HIS A 114 19.54 -1.37 20.45
CA HIS A 114 18.87 -0.13 20.85
C HIS A 114 17.54 0.00 20.13
N THR A 115 17.54 -0.11 18.79
CA THR A 115 16.34 -0.01 17.98
C THR A 115 16.34 -1.06 16.89
N TRP A 116 15.25 -1.81 16.81
CA TRP A 116 14.96 -2.67 15.66
C TRP A 116 13.95 -2.02 14.75
N GLY A 117 14.20 -2.02 13.45
CA GLY A 117 13.23 -1.65 12.44
C GLY A 117 12.62 -2.89 11.81
N SER A 118 11.31 -2.85 11.58
CA SER A 118 10.61 -3.88 10.82
C SER A 118 9.78 -3.26 9.70
N ASP A 119 9.70 -3.96 8.59
CA ASP A 119 8.91 -3.57 7.42
C ASP A 119 8.61 -4.81 6.57
N ILE A 120 7.64 -4.70 5.67
CA ILE A 120 7.20 -5.76 4.77
C ILE A 120 7.46 -5.35 3.33
N THR A 121 8.05 -6.23 2.54
CA THR A 121 8.21 -6.02 1.11
C THR A 121 7.60 -7.15 0.29
N TYR A 122 7.30 -6.83 -0.99
CA TYR A 122 6.78 -7.78 -1.98
C TYR A 122 7.93 -8.36 -2.78
N ILE A 123 7.91 -9.68 -2.97
CA ILE A 123 8.84 -10.43 -3.81
C ILE A 123 8.06 -11.02 -4.97
N ARG A 124 8.43 -10.64 -6.18
CA ARG A 124 7.77 -11.13 -7.40
C ARG A 124 8.23 -12.55 -7.71
N LEU A 125 7.27 -13.40 -8.06
CA LEU A 125 7.46 -14.73 -8.65
C LEU A 125 6.83 -14.78 -10.04
N LYS A 126 7.13 -15.80 -10.84
CA LYS A 126 6.45 -16.02 -12.12
C LYS A 126 4.93 -16.14 -12.00
N GLY A 127 4.44 -16.75 -10.92
CA GLY A 127 3.00 -17.01 -10.68
C GLY A 127 2.33 -16.08 -9.68
N GLY A 128 2.97 -15.01 -9.19
CA GLY A 128 2.37 -14.14 -8.18
C GLY A 128 3.39 -13.37 -7.34
N PHE A 129 3.07 -13.21 -6.07
CA PHE A 129 3.92 -12.49 -5.12
C PHE A 129 4.01 -13.24 -3.80
N MET A 130 5.14 -13.08 -3.13
CA MET A 130 5.34 -13.43 -1.73
C MET A 130 5.62 -12.17 -0.92
N TYR A 131 5.43 -12.26 0.39
CA TYR A 131 5.70 -11.21 1.34
C TYR A 131 6.90 -11.59 2.19
N LEU A 132 7.80 -10.66 2.39
CA LEU A 132 8.97 -10.83 3.23
C LEU A 132 8.96 -9.74 4.29
N THR A 133 9.03 -10.11 5.56
CA THR A 133 9.30 -9.20 6.67
C THR A 133 10.68 -9.47 7.24
N VAL A 134 11.32 -8.42 7.76
CA VAL A 134 12.60 -8.51 8.48
C VAL A 134 12.54 -7.73 9.79
N PHE A 135 13.35 -8.15 10.74
CA PHE A 135 13.75 -7.34 11.89
C PHE A 135 15.23 -6.99 11.75
N LEU A 136 15.51 -5.70 11.60
CA LEU A 136 16.84 -5.14 11.35
C LEU A 136 17.30 -4.31 12.52
N ASP A 137 18.46 -4.63 13.07
CA ASP A 137 19.11 -3.75 14.07
C ASP A 137 19.62 -2.47 13.39
N TRP A 138 19.16 -1.33 13.84
CA TRP A 138 19.50 -0.05 13.21
C TRP A 138 20.92 0.43 13.48
N TYR A 139 21.54 -0.03 14.57
CA TYR A 139 22.94 0.31 14.85
C TYR A 139 23.89 -0.40 13.87
N SER A 140 23.80 -1.73 13.83
CA SER A 140 24.71 -2.59 13.07
C SER A 140 24.24 -2.89 11.63
N ARG A 141 23.00 -2.62 11.29
CA ARG A 141 22.33 -3.07 10.04
C ARG A 141 22.17 -4.59 9.95
N TYR A 142 22.37 -5.31 11.03
CA TYR A 142 22.24 -6.77 11.08
C TYR A 142 20.78 -7.18 10.97
N VAL A 143 20.47 -8.08 10.04
CA VAL A 143 19.14 -8.70 9.94
C VAL A 143 19.07 -9.79 11.00
N ILE A 144 18.28 -9.55 12.04
CA ILE A 144 18.16 -10.43 13.21
C ILE A 144 17.31 -11.64 12.89
N SER A 145 16.18 -11.40 12.22
CA SER A 145 15.24 -12.42 11.78
C SER A 145 14.47 -11.99 10.56
N TRP A 146 13.82 -12.94 9.91
CA TRP A 146 12.96 -12.71 8.77
C TRP A 146 11.95 -13.84 8.61
N SER A 147 10.79 -13.56 8.01
CA SER A 147 9.82 -14.58 7.62
C SER A 147 9.24 -14.29 6.24
N PHE A 148 8.82 -15.34 5.56
CA PHE A 148 8.34 -15.36 4.18
C PHE A 148 6.93 -15.96 4.14
N SER A 149 5.95 -15.26 3.55
CA SER A 149 4.56 -15.71 3.48
C SER A 149 3.95 -15.46 2.12
N ASP A 150 2.97 -16.26 1.74
CA ASP A 150 2.09 -16.04 0.58
C ASP A 150 0.88 -15.17 0.93
N SER A 151 0.65 -14.91 2.20
CA SER A 151 -0.43 -14.09 2.69
C SER A 151 0.07 -12.90 3.51
N LEU A 152 -0.64 -11.76 3.43
CA LEU A 152 -0.33 -10.54 4.16
C LEU A 152 -1.03 -10.52 5.54
N SER A 153 -1.00 -11.65 6.27
CA SER A 153 -1.53 -11.77 7.64
C SER A 153 -0.56 -11.21 8.68
N ALA A 154 -0.99 -11.07 9.94
CA ALA A 154 -0.08 -10.68 11.02
C ALA A 154 0.82 -11.85 11.46
N ASP A 155 0.44 -13.10 11.19
CA ASP A 155 1.08 -14.30 11.72
C ASP A 155 2.57 -14.40 11.34
N PHE A 156 2.91 -14.14 10.04
CA PHE A 156 4.30 -14.24 9.60
C PHE A 156 5.20 -13.13 10.17
N VAL A 157 4.63 -11.97 10.53
CA VAL A 157 5.36 -10.91 11.22
C VAL A 157 5.61 -11.32 12.68
N VAL A 158 4.64 -11.94 13.33
CA VAL A 158 4.76 -12.47 14.69
C VAL A 158 5.78 -13.61 14.73
N GLU A 159 5.77 -14.52 13.74
CA GLU A 159 6.78 -15.58 13.59
C GLU A 159 8.20 -15.00 13.52
N ALA A 160 8.41 -13.99 12.67
CA ALA A 160 9.70 -13.32 12.57
C ALA A 160 10.10 -12.62 13.88
N LEU A 161 9.14 -12.01 14.58
CA LEU A 161 9.36 -11.39 15.88
C LEU A 161 9.80 -12.42 16.93
N GLU A 162 9.15 -13.57 17.00
CA GLU A 162 9.49 -14.66 17.91
C GLU A 162 10.90 -15.20 17.65
N ASP A 163 11.26 -15.36 16.37
CA ASP A 163 12.61 -15.76 16.00
C ASP A 163 13.65 -14.70 16.41
N ALA A 164 13.33 -13.40 16.25
CA ALA A 164 14.18 -12.33 16.73
C ALA A 164 14.38 -12.39 18.26
N PHE A 165 13.30 -12.63 18.99
CA PHE A 165 13.35 -12.72 20.46
C PHE A 165 14.11 -13.91 20.99
N ARG A 166 14.37 -14.94 20.19
CA ARG A 166 15.29 -16.03 20.58
C ARG A 166 16.74 -15.57 20.68
N SER A 167 17.08 -14.51 19.95
CA SER A 167 18.46 -14.00 19.88
C SER A 167 18.75 -12.85 20.84
N ALA A 168 17.84 -11.88 20.95
CA ALA A 168 18.04 -10.67 21.76
C ALA A 168 16.71 -9.94 22.05
N ARG A 169 16.79 -8.82 22.79
CA ARG A 169 15.68 -7.91 23.08
C ARG A 169 16.07 -6.48 22.74
N PRO A 170 15.26 -5.73 22.00
CA PRO A 170 15.50 -4.32 21.73
C PRO A 170 14.93 -3.43 22.83
N MET A 171 15.38 -2.19 22.90
CA MET A 171 14.72 -1.16 23.70
C MET A 171 13.51 -0.58 22.97
N ILE A 172 13.59 -0.46 21.64
CA ILE A 172 12.54 0.11 20.79
C ILE A 172 12.36 -0.79 19.57
N ILE A 173 11.10 -1.07 19.20
CA ILE A 173 10.75 -1.65 17.89
C ILE A 173 10.02 -0.57 17.09
N ASN A 174 10.53 -0.25 15.91
CA ASN A 174 9.94 0.70 14.98
C ASN A 174 9.37 -0.01 13.76
N SER A 175 8.16 0.36 13.35
CA SER A 175 7.51 -0.15 12.14
C SER A 175 6.65 0.94 11.50
N ASP A 176 6.08 0.65 10.35
CA ASP A 176 5.01 1.46 9.79
C ASP A 176 3.68 1.24 10.55
N GLN A 177 2.61 1.93 10.10
CA GLN A 177 1.26 1.81 10.66
C GLN A 177 0.44 0.71 9.95
N GLY A 178 1.09 -0.27 9.33
CA GLY A 178 0.42 -1.40 8.67
C GLY A 178 -0.46 -2.19 9.63
N SER A 179 -1.53 -2.79 9.10
CA SER A 179 -2.48 -3.59 9.90
C SER A 179 -1.81 -4.77 10.63
N GLN A 180 -0.71 -5.28 10.09
CA GLN A 180 0.09 -6.35 10.69
C GLN A 180 0.73 -5.90 11.99
N TYR A 181 1.33 -4.69 12.00
CA TYR A 181 2.02 -4.11 13.15
C TYR A 181 1.09 -3.46 14.17
N THR A 182 -0.15 -3.11 13.76
CA THR A 182 -1.18 -2.58 14.66
C THR A 182 -2.10 -3.65 15.20
N SER A 183 -1.93 -4.92 14.79
CA SER A 183 -2.73 -6.05 15.27
C SER A 183 -2.51 -6.29 16.77
N ASN A 184 -3.57 -6.72 17.46
CA ASN A 184 -3.45 -7.08 18.88
C ASN A 184 -2.44 -8.21 19.07
N GLN A 185 -2.42 -9.20 18.17
CA GLN A 185 -1.49 -10.33 18.22
C GLN A 185 -0.02 -9.86 18.27
N TYR A 186 0.37 -8.92 17.42
CA TYR A 186 1.72 -8.38 17.37
C TYR A 186 2.05 -7.55 18.62
N VAL A 187 1.15 -6.64 19.00
CA VAL A 187 1.34 -5.77 20.17
C VAL A 187 1.39 -6.57 21.49
N ASP A 188 0.46 -7.51 21.65
CA ASP A 188 0.40 -8.35 22.86
C ASP A 188 1.62 -9.26 22.95
N ARG A 189 2.13 -9.77 21.81
CA ARG A 189 3.36 -10.57 21.78
C ARG A 189 4.57 -9.77 22.26
N ILE A 190 4.73 -8.51 21.84
CA ILE A 190 5.82 -7.64 22.35
C ILE A 190 5.67 -7.43 23.86
N ARG A 191 4.47 -7.07 24.32
CA ARG A 191 4.20 -6.77 25.73
C ARG A 191 4.38 -7.97 26.65
N SER A 192 4.04 -9.17 26.17
CA SER A 192 4.21 -10.42 26.91
C SER A 192 5.68 -10.83 27.04
N GLU A 193 6.52 -10.42 26.10
CA GLU A 193 7.96 -10.73 26.12
C GLU A 193 8.71 -9.88 27.15
N ASP A 194 8.58 -8.56 27.04
CA ASP A 194 9.13 -7.60 27.99
C ASP A 194 8.32 -6.28 27.91
N SER A 195 7.71 -5.89 29.02
CA SER A 195 6.93 -4.66 29.15
C SER A 195 7.75 -3.38 28.96
N ASN A 196 9.08 -3.45 29.02
CA ASN A 196 9.98 -2.31 28.80
C ASN A 196 10.25 -2.04 27.31
N ILE A 197 9.96 -2.98 26.42
CA ILE A 197 10.11 -2.77 24.98
C ILE A 197 9.10 -1.71 24.53
N ARG A 198 9.59 -0.60 24.00
CA ARG A 198 8.76 0.49 23.52
C ARG A 198 8.42 0.29 22.03
N ILE A 199 7.15 0.44 21.69
CA ILE A 199 6.68 0.39 20.31
C ILE A 199 6.68 1.81 19.75
N SER A 200 7.31 1.98 18.60
CA SER A 200 7.36 3.22 17.81
C SER A 200 6.75 2.98 16.43
N MET A 201 6.00 3.93 15.91
CA MET A 201 5.46 3.85 14.56
C MET A 201 5.76 5.10 13.76
N ASP A 202 6.07 4.90 12.48
CA ASP A 202 6.37 5.98 11.54
C ASP A 202 5.17 6.92 11.40
N GLY A 203 5.46 8.22 11.27
CA GLY A 203 4.43 9.21 10.97
C GLY A 203 3.91 9.07 9.54
N ARG A 204 2.63 9.40 9.31
CA ARG A 204 2.04 9.38 7.96
C ARG A 204 2.85 10.24 6.99
N GLY A 205 3.28 9.62 5.87
CA GLY A 205 3.99 10.32 4.79
C GLY A 205 5.44 10.68 5.10
N ARG A 206 6.05 10.11 6.12
CA ARG A 206 7.44 10.34 6.52
C ARG A 206 8.30 9.11 6.18
N CYS A 207 8.69 8.98 4.93
CA CYS A 207 9.61 7.92 4.48
C CYS A 207 11.00 7.96 5.15
N MET A 208 11.36 9.04 5.83
CA MET A 208 12.65 9.15 6.54
C MET A 208 12.65 8.42 7.89
N ASP A 209 11.49 8.04 8.40
CA ASP A 209 11.36 7.47 9.74
C ASP A 209 11.80 5.99 9.82
N ASN A 210 11.94 5.27 8.67
CA ASN A 210 12.42 3.89 8.58
C ASN A 210 13.56 3.70 7.55
N ILE A 211 14.39 4.73 7.41
CA ILE A 211 15.42 4.83 6.35
C ILE A 211 16.37 3.61 6.28
N PHE A 212 16.65 2.95 7.40
CA PHE A 212 17.60 1.85 7.43
C PHE A 212 16.99 0.55 6.85
N THR A 213 15.73 0.30 7.14
CA THR A 213 15.00 -0.84 6.58
C THR A 213 14.70 -0.62 5.10
N GLU A 214 14.31 0.61 4.71
CA GLU A 214 14.15 0.97 3.29
C GLU A 214 15.47 0.82 2.51
N ARG A 215 16.60 1.18 3.12
CA ARG A 215 17.92 1.00 2.52
C ARG A 215 18.28 -0.46 2.35
N PHE A 216 17.95 -1.31 3.32
CA PHE A 216 18.10 -2.75 3.21
C PHE A 216 17.27 -3.29 2.04
N TRP A 217 15.98 -2.91 1.91
CA TRP A 217 15.13 -3.33 0.79
C TRP A 217 15.69 -2.93 -0.56
N ARG A 218 16.24 -1.72 -0.66
CA ARG A 218 16.88 -1.27 -1.89
C ARG A 218 18.06 -2.18 -2.28
N SER A 219 18.93 -2.50 -1.32
CA SER A 219 20.07 -3.39 -1.55
C SER A 219 19.58 -4.80 -1.93
N TYR A 220 18.67 -5.37 -1.17
CA TYR A 220 18.12 -6.69 -1.41
C TYR A 220 17.45 -6.80 -2.79
N LYS A 221 16.65 -5.82 -3.17
CA LYS A 221 16.01 -5.84 -4.48
C LYS A 221 16.99 -5.71 -5.63
N GLN A 222 17.99 -4.84 -5.51
CA GLN A 222 18.98 -4.61 -6.56
C GLN A 222 20.01 -5.75 -6.69
N GLU A 223 20.43 -6.32 -5.58
CA GLU A 223 21.51 -7.32 -5.54
C GLU A 223 20.98 -8.76 -5.64
N GLU A 224 19.68 -8.98 -5.42
CA GLU A 224 19.09 -10.30 -5.39
C GLU A 224 17.83 -10.41 -6.26
N VAL A 225 16.75 -9.69 -5.92
CA VAL A 225 15.43 -9.92 -6.52
C VAL A 225 15.38 -9.57 -8.01
N TYR A 226 15.97 -8.43 -8.40
CA TYR A 226 15.93 -7.97 -9.81
C TYR A 226 16.88 -8.73 -10.72
N LEU A 227 17.79 -9.51 -10.15
CA LEU A 227 18.73 -10.35 -10.90
C LEU A 227 18.20 -11.77 -11.13
N LYS A 228 17.07 -12.13 -10.49
CA LYS A 228 16.52 -13.47 -10.51
C LYS A 228 15.04 -13.46 -10.89
N ASP A 229 14.61 -14.52 -11.55
CA ASP A 229 13.20 -14.75 -11.90
C ASP A 229 12.74 -16.03 -11.20
N TYR A 230 12.31 -15.89 -9.96
CA TYR A 230 11.95 -17.02 -9.11
C TYR A 230 10.76 -17.80 -9.67
N GLU A 231 10.93 -19.09 -9.83
CA GLU A 231 9.89 -19.99 -10.34
C GLU A 231 8.93 -20.45 -9.23
N SER A 232 9.41 -20.54 -8.01
CA SER A 232 8.64 -21.06 -6.87
C SER A 232 8.91 -20.32 -5.55
N PRO A 233 7.95 -20.38 -4.60
CA PRO A 233 8.15 -19.87 -3.25
C PRO A 233 9.35 -20.50 -2.52
N ARG A 234 9.59 -21.79 -2.74
CA ARG A 234 10.73 -22.52 -2.15
C ARG A 234 12.06 -21.98 -2.62
N GLU A 235 12.17 -21.71 -3.91
CA GLU A 235 13.37 -21.12 -4.52
C GLU A 235 13.62 -19.72 -3.97
N ALA A 236 12.60 -18.85 -3.97
CA ALA A 236 12.70 -17.50 -3.46
C ALA A 236 13.11 -17.48 -1.98
N ARG A 237 12.54 -18.36 -1.15
CA ARG A 237 12.89 -18.48 0.27
C ARG A 237 14.36 -18.91 0.44
N ARG A 238 14.83 -19.91 -0.30
CA ARG A 238 16.22 -20.37 -0.23
C ARG A 238 17.19 -19.26 -0.64
N SER A 239 16.92 -18.62 -1.77
CA SER A 239 17.75 -17.54 -2.30
C SER A 239 17.81 -16.32 -1.36
N THR A 240 16.67 -15.99 -0.75
CA THR A 240 16.60 -14.95 0.29
C THR A 240 17.45 -15.31 1.52
N ALA A 241 17.40 -16.55 1.97
CA ALA A 241 18.22 -17.03 3.08
C ALA A 241 19.73 -16.89 2.78
N GLU A 242 20.14 -17.31 1.58
CA GLU A 242 21.53 -17.19 1.11
C GLU A 242 21.98 -15.72 1.02
N TYR A 243 21.08 -14.84 0.51
CA TYR A 243 21.37 -13.40 0.45
C TYR A 243 21.49 -12.77 1.84
N ILE A 244 20.59 -13.08 2.77
CA ILE A 244 20.63 -12.52 4.13
C ILE A 244 21.87 -13.01 4.87
N ASP A 245 22.27 -14.27 4.70
CA ASP A 245 23.55 -14.78 5.23
C ASP A 245 24.74 -13.99 4.67
N HIS A 246 24.78 -13.82 3.34
CA HIS A 246 25.82 -13.01 2.69
C HIS A 246 25.81 -11.56 3.16
N TYR A 247 24.64 -10.93 3.26
CA TYR A 247 24.47 -9.57 3.72
C TYR A 247 24.98 -9.37 5.15
N ASN A 248 24.66 -10.29 6.04
CA ASN A 248 25.05 -10.22 7.44
C ASN A 248 26.54 -10.50 7.68
N HIS A 249 27.11 -11.49 6.99
CA HIS A 249 28.41 -12.04 7.36
C HIS A 249 29.54 -11.72 6.37
N ARG A 250 29.25 -11.35 5.13
CA ARG A 250 30.26 -11.22 4.07
C ARG A 250 30.22 -9.88 3.35
N ARG A 251 29.07 -9.23 3.28
CA ARG A 251 28.91 -7.98 2.55
C ARG A 251 29.51 -6.81 3.34
N PRO A 252 30.55 -6.11 2.81
CA PRO A 252 31.09 -4.92 3.48
C PRO A 252 30.14 -3.73 3.31
N HIS A 253 29.94 -2.97 4.37
CA HIS A 253 29.09 -1.79 4.40
C HIS A 253 29.89 -0.51 4.56
N GLN A 254 29.84 0.38 3.57
CA GLN A 254 30.56 1.66 3.62
C GLN A 254 30.19 2.49 4.86
N ALA A 255 28.88 2.54 5.21
CA ALA A 255 28.41 3.27 6.39
C ALA A 255 28.88 2.68 7.74
N LEU A 256 29.41 1.46 7.72
CA LEU A 256 29.99 0.76 8.87
C LEU A 256 31.52 0.70 8.78
N GLY A 257 32.15 1.58 8.01
CA GLY A 257 33.60 1.55 7.80
C GLY A 257 34.07 0.28 7.10
N TYR A 258 33.24 -0.25 6.17
CA TYR A 258 33.47 -1.51 5.43
C TYR A 258 33.46 -2.77 6.31
N LEU A 259 33.02 -2.68 7.56
CA LEU A 259 32.71 -3.86 8.36
C LEU A 259 31.41 -4.51 7.89
N THR A 260 31.24 -5.80 8.20
CA THR A 260 29.98 -6.50 8.00
C THR A 260 28.98 -6.16 9.11
N PRO A 261 27.67 -6.28 8.89
CA PRO A 261 26.68 -6.12 9.94
C PRO A 261 26.93 -7.00 11.17
N TRP A 262 27.35 -8.26 10.96
CA TRP A 262 27.68 -9.19 12.03
C TRP A 262 28.86 -8.72 12.88
N GLU A 263 29.92 -8.18 12.26
CA GLU A 263 31.11 -7.69 13.00
C GLU A 263 30.73 -6.52 13.91
N VAL A 264 29.86 -5.60 13.41
CA VAL A 264 29.40 -4.47 14.22
C VAL A 264 28.42 -4.91 15.29
N TYR A 265 27.52 -5.86 14.97
CA TYR A 265 26.53 -6.37 15.91
C TYR A 265 27.16 -7.10 17.10
N THR A 266 28.18 -7.92 16.83
CA THR A 266 28.85 -8.74 17.86
C THR A 266 30.06 -8.06 18.49
N GLY A 267 30.56 -6.96 17.92
CA GLY A 267 31.84 -6.34 18.30
C GLY A 267 33.08 -7.21 18.00
N ARG A 268 32.91 -8.27 17.19
CA ARG A 268 33.96 -9.21 16.82
C ARG A 268 34.40 -8.97 15.38
N ARG A 269 35.70 -8.97 15.12
CA ARG A 269 36.22 -8.94 13.74
C ARG A 269 36.31 -10.34 13.18
N SER A 270 35.88 -10.53 11.94
CA SER A 270 36.08 -11.78 11.20
C SER A 270 37.57 -12.02 11.03
N LYS A 271 38.04 -13.22 11.37
CA LYS A 271 39.44 -13.60 11.14
C LYS A 271 39.69 -13.60 9.62
N GLY A 272 40.39 -12.61 9.10
CA GLY A 272 40.90 -12.67 7.73
C GLY A 272 40.76 -11.42 6.85
N VAL A 273 40.20 -10.30 7.32
CA VAL A 273 40.16 -9.06 6.53
C VAL A 273 41.08 -8.02 7.14
N ASN A 274 42.34 -8.06 6.74
CA ASN A 274 43.25 -6.92 6.92
C ASN A 274 42.89 -5.88 5.82
N ILE A 275 42.02 -4.92 6.15
CA ILE A 275 41.88 -3.71 5.35
C ILE A 275 43.04 -2.80 5.77
N LYS A 276 44.04 -2.68 4.89
CA LYS A 276 45.10 -1.65 4.96
C LYS A 276 44.52 -0.30 4.52
#